data_ddb5d440b492e1ae5ee99d54bf493e2c
#
_entry.id   ddb5d440b492e1ae5ee99d54bf493e2c
#
_cell.length_a   1.000
_cell.length_b   1.000
_cell.length_c   1.000
_cell.angle_alpha   90.00
_cell.angle_beta   90.00
_cell.angle_gamma   90.00
#
_symmetry.space_group_name_H-M   'P 1'
#
loop_
_entity.id
_entity.type
_entity.pdbx_description
1 polymer ?
#
loop_
_entity_poly.entity_id
_entity_poly.type
_entity_poly.pdbx_seq_one_letter_code
_entity_poly.pdbx_strand_id
1 'polypeptide(L)'
;MDGDEVVFVTNLVGWDGSPISSLLQADFNIPVYIENDANAGAFAQLWNYEKSLSRKDMAYIVAGQGIGCGIISNGMLLKGALGIAGEIGHTTIDYCGPRCECGNYGCLEMYCSLLVFKKNIRTRLAKGEESCVREEYEKKGFLTQSMLKNAMEKGDSLVREEFDKMCEYLAVGIINVINQLNPEIVIIGDSLAEIGGEYMLTKIKRKIQERVRPIIWDNLQIELNEIPENPILVGAAAIAAQRVFENPAEFIK
;
A
#
# COMPACT_ATOMS: atom_id res chain seq x y z
N MET A 1 -5.84 -6.85 -13.54
CA MET A 1 -7.23 -6.62 -13.96
C MET A 1 -7.21 -6.42 -15.46
N ASP A 2 -7.85 -7.29 -16.21
CA ASP A 2 -7.91 -7.17 -17.66
C ASP A 2 -9.34 -6.71 -18.02
N GLY A 3 -9.47 -5.44 -18.30
CA GLY A 3 -10.69 -4.79 -18.79
C GLY A 3 -11.89 -4.78 -17.84
N ASP A 4 -12.60 -5.87 -17.66
CA ASP A 4 -13.92 -5.89 -17.02
C ASP A 4 -14.06 -6.82 -15.82
N GLU A 5 -13.04 -7.66 -15.53
CA GLU A 5 -13.12 -8.70 -14.51
C GLU A 5 -12.09 -8.50 -13.39
N VAL A 6 -12.50 -8.83 -12.17
CA VAL A 6 -11.60 -8.96 -11.02
C VAL A 6 -10.81 -10.25 -11.18
N VAL A 7 -9.54 -10.17 -11.56
CA VAL A 7 -8.71 -11.34 -11.81
C VAL A 7 -8.35 -12.07 -10.51
N PHE A 8 -8.08 -11.32 -9.43
CA PHE A 8 -7.62 -11.85 -8.16
C PHE A 8 -7.84 -10.86 -7.01
N VAL A 9 -8.42 -11.33 -5.89
CA VAL A 9 -8.57 -10.55 -4.66
C VAL A 9 -8.33 -11.43 -3.44
N THR A 10 -7.30 -11.14 -2.66
CA THR A 10 -6.92 -11.95 -1.49
C THR A 10 -7.89 -11.87 -0.31
N ASN A 11 -8.61 -10.76 -0.14
CA ASN A 11 -9.40 -10.49 1.05
C ASN A 11 -10.93 -10.52 0.82
N LEU A 12 -11.40 -10.86 -0.38
CA LEU A 12 -12.82 -10.92 -0.74
C LEU A 12 -13.16 -12.28 -1.35
N VAL A 13 -13.60 -13.20 -0.51
CA VAL A 13 -13.96 -14.55 -0.93
C VAL A 13 -15.13 -14.50 -1.93
N GLY A 14 -14.93 -15.13 -3.11
CA GLY A 14 -15.97 -15.26 -4.14
C GLY A 14 -16.04 -14.10 -5.13
N TRP A 15 -15.06 -13.19 -5.14
CA TRP A 15 -15.00 -12.07 -6.07
C TRP A 15 -14.11 -12.33 -7.29
N ASP A 16 -13.30 -13.39 -7.26
CA ASP A 16 -12.45 -13.78 -8.38
C ASP A 16 -13.31 -14.10 -9.63
N GLY A 17 -12.96 -13.51 -10.76
CA GLY A 17 -13.72 -13.64 -12.01
C GLY A 17 -15.06 -12.88 -12.04
N SER A 18 -15.34 -12.03 -11.04
CA SER A 18 -16.60 -11.27 -11.00
C SER A 18 -16.60 -10.14 -12.02
N PRO A 19 -17.62 -10.02 -12.90
CA PRO A 19 -17.73 -8.98 -13.92
C PRO A 19 -18.28 -7.67 -13.33
N ILE A 20 -17.58 -7.11 -12.33
CA ILE A 20 -18.06 -5.95 -11.56
C ILE A 20 -18.27 -4.73 -12.45
N SER A 21 -17.37 -4.49 -13.40
CA SER A 21 -17.49 -3.38 -14.35
C SER A 21 -18.80 -3.45 -15.11
N SER A 22 -19.10 -4.59 -15.71
CA SER A 22 -20.33 -4.79 -16.47
C SER A 22 -21.60 -4.66 -15.62
N LEU A 23 -21.57 -5.16 -14.37
CA LEU A 23 -22.71 -5.02 -13.46
C LEU A 23 -22.96 -3.55 -13.10
N LEU A 24 -21.93 -2.81 -12.75
CA LEU A 24 -22.07 -1.39 -12.43
C LEU A 24 -22.43 -0.54 -13.65
N GLN A 25 -21.94 -0.89 -14.85
CA GLN A 25 -22.33 -0.23 -16.09
C GLN A 25 -23.82 -0.41 -16.38
N ALA A 26 -24.36 -1.63 -16.15
CA ALA A 26 -25.78 -1.91 -16.34
C ALA A 26 -26.65 -1.10 -15.37
N ASP A 27 -26.21 -0.93 -14.12
CA ASP A 27 -26.97 -0.20 -13.11
C ASP A 27 -26.91 1.32 -13.31
N PHE A 28 -25.75 1.88 -13.65
CA PHE A 28 -25.54 3.32 -13.74
C PHE A 28 -25.62 3.89 -15.16
N ASN A 29 -25.59 3.06 -16.20
CA ASN A 29 -25.60 3.43 -17.62
C ASN A 29 -24.48 4.45 -17.98
N ILE A 30 -23.32 4.29 -17.36
CA ILE A 30 -22.09 5.02 -17.64
C ILE A 30 -20.91 4.06 -17.76
N PRO A 31 -19.83 4.40 -18.48
CA PRO A 31 -18.61 3.60 -18.51
C PRO A 31 -18.03 3.45 -17.10
N VAL A 32 -17.65 2.22 -16.75
CA VAL A 32 -17.02 1.89 -15.47
C VAL A 32 -15.66 1.24 -15.71
N TYR A 33 -14.64 1.74 -15.05
CA TYR A 33 -13.27 1.22 -15.10
C TYR A 33 -12.87 0.73 -13.74
N ILE A 34 -12.23 -0.44 -13.68
CA ILE A 34 -11.71 -1.02 -12.44
C ILE A 34 -10.19 -0.89 -12.45
N GLU A 35 -9.62 -0.47 -11.33
CA GLU A 35 -8.18 -0.42 -11.15
C GLU A 35 -7.80 -0.94 -9.76
N ASN A 36 -6.58 -1.45 -9.63
CA ASN A 36 -5.99 -1.81 -8.35
C ASN A 36 -5.75 -0.55 -7.50
N ASP A 37 -5.91 -0.65 -6.19
CA ASP A 37 -5.78 0.47 -5.25
C ASP A 37 -4.37 1.07 -5.23
N ALA A 38 -3.31 0.26 -5.25
CA ALA A 38 -1.94 0.74 -5.30
C ALA A 38 -1.63 1.43 -6.64
N ASN A 39 -2.15 0.91 -7.74
CA ASN A 39 -2.05 1.54 -9.05
C ASN A 39 -2.78 2.89 -9.09
N ALA A 40 -3.99 2.95 -8.53
CA ALA A 40 -4.74 4.20 -8.42
C ALA A 40 -3.97 5.21 -7.55
N GLY A 41 -3.45 4.79 -6.40
CA GLY A 41 -2.63 5.63 -5.54
C GLY A 41 -1.38 6.16 -6.24
N ALA A 42 -0.65 5.33 -7.00
CA ALA A 42 0.50 5.74 -7.79
C ALA A 42 0.09 6.75 -8.88
N PHE A 43 -1.03 6.50 -9.54
CA PHE A 43 -1.52 7.41 -10.58
C PHE A 43 -1.94 8.76 -10.01
N ALA A 44 -2.52 8.80 -8.79
CA ALA A 44 -2.80 10.06 -8.09
C ALA A 44 -1.53 10.88 -7.86
N GLN A 45 -0.43 10.24 -7.49
CA GLN A 45 0.86 10.92 -7.32
C GLN A 45 1.37 11.50 -8.65
N LEU A 46 1.23 10.75 -9.73
CA LEU A 46 1.61 11.20 -11.08
C LEU A 46 0.75 12.38 -11.54
N TRP A 47 -0.57 12.34 -11.27
CA TRP A 47 -1.54 13.35 -11.72
C TRP A 47 -1.45 14.66 -10.94
N ASN A 48 -1.27 14.58 -9.62
CA ASN A 48 -1.41 15.72 -8.71
C ASN A 48 -0.08 16.40 -8.36
N TYR A 49 1.03 15.88 -8.82
CA TYR A 49 2.33 16.35 -8.41
C TYR A 49 2.86 17.42 -9.36
N GLU A 50 2.85 18.70 -8.95
CA GLU A 50 3.46 19.80 -9.75
C GLU A 50 4.93 19.54 -10.11
N LYS A 51 5.64 18.75 -9.28
CA LYS A 51 7.01 18.28 -9.51
C LYS A 51 7.07 17.02 -10.40
N SER A 52 5.94 16.40 -10.76
CA SER A 52 5.88 15.12 -11.50
C SER A 52 6.35 15.24 -12.94
N LEU A 53 6.33 16.44 -13.51
CA LEU A 53 6.86 16.70 -14.87
C LEU A 53 8.34 16.32 -15.02
N SER A 54 9.09 16.15 -13.92
CA SER A 54 10.50 15.75 -13.91
C SER A 54 10.74 14.31 -13.44
N ARG A 55 9.78 13.66 -12.78
CA ARG A 55 9.96 12.31 -12.20
C ARG A 55 9.19 11.28 -13.01
N LYS A 56 9.93 10.35 -13.58
CA LYS A 56 9.38 9.34 -14.50
C LYS A 56 9.31 7.95 -13.88
N ASP A 57 10.08 7.71 -12.81
CA ASP A 57 10.19 6.40 -12.18
C ASP A 57 9.87 6.51 -10.68
N MET A 58 8.72 5.93 -10.28
CA MET A 58 8.16 6.05 -8.94
C MET A 58 7.60 4.71 -8.46
N ALA A 59 7.73 4.44 -7.17
CA ALA A 59 7.01 3.37 -6.49
C ALA A 59 6.10 3.97 -5.39
N TYR A 60 4.80 3.72 -5.47
CA TYR A 60 3.83 4.07 -4.43
C TYR A 60 3.50 2.84 -3.61
N ILE A 61 3.86 2.85 -2.34
CA ILE A 61 3.64 1.73 -1.42
C ILE A 61 2.33 1.97 -0.66
N VAL A 62 1.36 1.11 -0.87
CA VAL A 62 0.16 1.01 -0.04
C VAL A 62 0.53 0.16 1.18
N ALA A 63 0.61 0.79 2.35
CA ALA A 63 0.90 0.13 3.62
C ALA A 63 -0.34 0.20 4.52
N GLY A 64 -1.24 -0.75 4.32
CA GLY A 64 -2.56 -0.77 4.96
C GLY A 64 -3.00 -2.16 5.38
N GLN A 65 -4.25 -2.50 5.10
CA GLN A 65 -4.82 -3.84 5.38
C GLN A 65 -3.94 -4.94 4.77
N GLY A 66 -3.52 -4.75 3.51
CA GLY A 66 -2.49 -5.48 2.82
C GLY A 66 -1.28 -4.59 2.51
N ILE A 67 -0.34 -5.14 1.73
CA ILE A 67 0.85 -4.42 1.23
C ILE A 67 0.88 -4.52 -0.28
N GLY A 68 0.73 -3.38 -0.96
CA GLY A 68 0.78 -3.26 -2.42
C GLY A 68 1.81 -2.25 -2.90
N CYS A 69 2.06 -2.24 -4.19
CA CYS A 69 2.93 -1.25 -4.84
C CYS A 69 2.40 -0.86 -6.21
N GLY A 70 2.02 0.40 -6.39
CA GLY A 70 1.81 0.95 -7.71
C GLY A 70 3.13 1.44 -8.29
N ILE A 71 3.42 1.09 -9.53
CA ILE A 71 4.71 1.36 -10.18
C ILE A 71 4.49 2.28 -11.37
N ILE A 72 5.16 3.42 -11.36
CA ILE A 72 5.30 4.29 -12.53
C ILE A 72 6.70 4.07 -13.10
N SER A 73 6.78 3.77 -14.38
CA SER A 73 8.04 3.66 -15.10
C SER A 73 7.97 4.44 -16.42
N ASN A 74 8.96 5.28 -16.67
CA ASN A 74 8.98 6.21 -17.80
C ASN A 74 7.71 7.09 -17.90
N GLY A 75 7.14 7.47 -16.77
CA GLY A 75 5.92 8.28 -16.70
C GLY A 75 4.62 7.53 -17.00
N MET A 76 4.66 6.21 -17.07
CA MET A 76 3.50 5.36 -17.33
C MET A 76 3.31 4.34 -16.21
N LEU A 77 2.05 4.01 -15.92
CA LEU A 77 1.69 2.97 -14.96
C LEU A 77 2.09 1.60 -15.50
N LEU A 78 2.94 0.89 -14.75
CA LEU A 78 3.37 -0.48 -15.07
C LEU A 78 2.34 -1.48 -14.55
N LYS A 79 1.51 -2.02 -15.43
CA LYS A 79 0.45 -2.97 -15.07
C LYS A 79 0.88 -4.45 -15.17
N GLY A 80 1.90 -4.75 -15.99
CA GLY A 80 2.24 -6.13 -16.34
C GLY A 80 1.22 -6.77 -17.30
N ALA A 81 1.44 -8.03 -17.61
CA ALA A 81 0.64 -8.74 -18.62
C ALA A 81 -0.83 -8.96 -18.22
N LEU A 82 -1.09 -9.14 -16.93
CA LEU A 82 -2.43 -9.40 -16.37
C LEU A 82 -2.93 -8.25 -15.47
N GLY A 83 -2.29 -7.08 -15.49
CA GLY A 83 -2.66 -5.96 -14.64
C GLY A 83 -2.34 -6.12 -13.15
N ILE A 84 -1.51 -7.10 -12.77
CA ILE A 84 -1.17 -7.45 -11.38
C ILE A 84 0.30 -7.17 -11.04
N ALA A 85 0.99 -6.30 -11.78
CA ALA A 85 2.33 -5.86 -11.39
C ALA A 85 2.27 -5.10 -10.06
N GLY A 86 3.32 -5.21 -9.26
CA GLY A 86 3.42 -4.51 -7.99
C GLY A 86 2.92 -5.26 -6.75
N GLU A 87 2.59 -6.54 -6.87
CA GLU A 87 2.18 -7.42 -5.77
C GLU A 87 3.35 -7.73 -4.80
N ILE A 88 4.01 -6.68 -4.30
CA ILE A 88 5.19 -6.81 -3.42
C ILE A 88 4.87 -7.48 -2.09
N GLY A 89 3.63 -7.32 -1.60
CA GLY A 89 3.14 -7.96 -0.38
C GLY A 89 3.22 -9.49 -0.45
N HIS A 90 3.15 -10.05 -1.66
CA HIS A 90 3.22 -11.49 -1.90
C HIS A 90 4.61 -11.99 -2.30
N THR A 91 5.63 -11.11 -2.27
CA THR A 91 7.02 -11.54 -2.41
C THR A 91 7.52 -12.21 -1.13
N THR A 92 8.24 -13.33 -1.27
CA THR A 92 8.80 -14.06 -0.13
C THR A 92 9.98 -13.30 0.46
N ILE A 93 9.91 -12.95 1.75
CA ILE A 93 11.02 -12.38 2.53
C ILE A 93 11.62 -13.40 3.52
N ASP A 94 10.92 -14.48 3.76
CA ASP A 94 11.37 -15.60 4.60
C ASP A 94 10.83 -16.92 4.01
N TYR A 95 11.70 -17.69 3.37
CA TYR A 95 11.28 -18.95 2.71
C TYR A 95 10.78 -20.03 3.68
N CYS A 96 11.11 -19.92 4.97
CA CYS A 96 10.59 -20.76 6.05
C CYS A 96 9.37 -20.13 6.76
N GLY A 97 8.89 -19.01 6.28
CA GLY A 97 7.83 -18.24 6.90
C GLY A 97 6.43 -18.87 6.80
N PRO A 98 5.41 -18.24 7.39
CA PRO A 98 4.06 -18.75 7.41
C PRO A 98 3.47 -18.82 5.99
N ARG A 99 2.50 -19.74 5.82
CA ARG A 99 1.70 -19.81 4.59
C ARG A 99 0.84 -18.56 4.44
N CYS A 100 0.87 -17.97 3.27
CA CYS A 100 0.01 -16.86 2.86
C CYS A 100 -1.27 -17.37 2.19
N GLU A 101 -2.34 -16.59 2.23
CA GLU A 101 -3.60 -16.91 1.55
C GLU A 101 -3.45 -16.97 0.02
N CYS A 102 -2.48 -16.25 -0.56
CA CYS A 102 -2.14 -16.36 -1.98
C CYS A 102 -1.55 -17.73 -2.40
N GLY A 103 -1.31 -18.62 -1.45
CA GLY A 103 -0.74 -19.96 -1.65
C GLY A 103 0.77 -20.02 -1.48
N ASN A 104 1.48 -18.91 -1.46
CA ASN A 104 2.92 -18.79 -1.25
C ASN A 104 3.27 -18.85 0.25
N TYR A 105 4.56 -18.84 0.59
CA TYR A 105 5.09 -18.85 1.95
C TYR A 105 5.98 -17.65 2.22
N GLY A 106 5.91 -17.12 3.46
CA GLY A 106 6.76 -16.05 3.93
C GLY A 106 6.61 -14.72 3.19
N CYS A 107 5.42 -14.46 2.68
CA CYS A 107 5.08 -13.21 2.02
C CYS A 107 5.31 -12.00 2.94
N LEU A 108 5.79 -10.90 2.41
CA LEU A 108 6.03 -9.64 3.14
C LEU A 108 4.80 -9.20 3.95
N GLU A 109 3.62 -9.29 3.38
CA GLU A 109 2.35 -8.91 4.00
C GLU A 109 2.09 -9.66 5.31
N MET A 110 2.54 -10.91 5.42
CA MET A 110 2.40 -11.72 6.64
C MET A 110 3.24 -11.21 7.83
N TYR A 111 4.07 -10.18 7.62
CA TYR A 111 4.95 -9.62 8.64
C TYR A 111 4.67 -8.14 8.93
N CYS A 112 4.14 -7.38 7.96
CA CYS A 112 4.04 -5.93 8.10
C CYS A 112 2.72 -5.30 7.66
N SER A 113 1.65 -6.08 7.45
CA SER A 113 0.32 -5.50 7.22
C SER A 113 -0.32 -5.00 8.53
N LEU A 114 -1.29 -4.09 8.41
CA LEU A 114 -2.08 -3.59 9.55
C LEU A 114 -2.82 -4.72 10.27
N LEU A 115 -3.25 -5.75 9.54
CA LEU A 115 -3.90 -6.93 10.12
C LEU A 115 -2.94 -7.68 11.04
N VAL A 116 -1.71 -7.90 10.59
CA VAL A 116 -0.66 -8.56 11.38
C VAL A 116 -0.27 -7.71 12.58
N PHE A 117 -0.10 -6.41 12.39
CA PHE A 117 0.20 -5.46 13.47
C PHE A 117 -0.86 -5.52 14.57
N LYS A 118 -2.15 -5.42 14.22
CA LYS A 118 -3.26 -5.56 15.18
C LYS A 118 -3.29 -6.93 15.84
N LYS A 119 -3.04 -8.01 15.09
CA LYS A 119 -2.98 -9.38 15.62
C LYS A 119 -1.87 -9.52 16.68
N ASN A 120 -0.69 -8.99 16.42
CA ASN A 120 0.44 -9.08 17.35
C ASN A 120 0.16 -8.32 18.64
N ILE A 121 -0.38 -7.09 18.56
CA ILE A 121 -0.78 -6.31 19.74
C ILE A 121 -1.80 -7.07 20.56
N ARG A 122 -2.86 -7.61 19.93
CA ARG A 122 -3.88 -8.41 20.64
C ARG A 122 -3.27 -9.62 21.36
N THR A 123 -2.31 -10.29 20.69
CA THR A 123 -1.63 -11.45 21.28
C THR A 123 -0.83 -11.06 22.51
N ARG A 124 -0.15 -9.93 22.52
CA ARG A 124 0.62 -9.42 23.66
C ARG A 124 -0.30 -8.96 24.79
N LEU A 125 -1.40 -8.26 24.47
CA LEU A 125 -2.42 -7.89 25.45
C LEU A 125 -3.02 -9.13 26.15
N ALA A 126 -3.31 -10.20 25.39
CA ALA A 126 -3.82 -11.45 25.95
C ALA A 126 -2.81 -12.16 26.88
N LYS A 127 -1.51 -11.92 26.71
CA LYS A 127 -0.45 -12.39 27.63
C LYS A 127 -0.30 -11.53 28.88
N GLY A 128 -1.08 -10.48 29.04
CA GLY A 128 -1.05 -9.60 30.21
C GLY A 128 -0.08 -8.42 30.10
N GLU A 129 0.52 -8.17 28.94
CA GLU A 129 1.42 -7.02 28.78
C GLU A 129 0.65 -5.70 28.84
N GLU A 130 1.20 -4.72 29.55
CA GLU A 130 0.57 -3.42 29.74
C GLU A 130 0.63 -2.55 28.49
N SER A 131 -0.47 -1.85 28.20
CA SER A 131 -0.57 -0.88 27.11
C SER A 131 -1.73 0.08 27.32
N CYS A 132 -1.59 1.31 26.90
CA CYS A 132 -2.65 2.32 26.99
C CYS A 132 -3.87 2.02 26.10
N VAL A 133 -3.76 1.09 25.14
CA VAL A 133 -4.90 0.67 24.30
C VAL A 133 -5.78 -0.38 24.98
N ARG A 134 -5.36 -1.00 26.11
CA ARG A 134 -6.04 -2.13 26.74
C ARG A 134 -7.48 -1.82 27.09
N GLU A 135 -7.71 -0.77 27.89
CA GLU A 135 -9.05 -0.44 28.39
C GLU A 135 -10.06 -0.21 27.24
N GLU A 136 -9.64 0.54 26.23
CA GLU A 136 -10.52 0.81 25.08
C GLU A 136 -10.72 -0.43 24.21
N TYR A 137 -9.68 -1.26 24.04
CA TYR A 137 -9.77 -2.54 23.35
C TYR A 137 -10.74 -3.50 24.05
N GLU A 138 -10.68 -3.63 25.37
CA GLU A 138 -11.59 -4.49 26.15
C GLU A 138 -13.05 -4.03 26.05
N LYS A 139 -13.29 -2.71 25.96
CA LYS A 139 -14.63 -2.16 25.75
C LYS A 139 -15.18 -2.38 24.35
N LYS A 140 -14.33 -2.25 23.31
CA LYS A 140 -14.75 -2.30 21.90
C LYS A 140 -14.66 -3.70 21.29
N GLY A 141 -13.76 -4.55 21.77
CA GLY A 141 -13.44 -5.86 21.21
C GLY A 141 -12.52 -5.84 19.98
N PHE A 142 -12.11 -4.65 19.49
CA PHE A 142 -11.21 -4.49 18.34
C PHE A 142 -10.34 -3.24 18.46
N LEU A 143 -9.18 -3.28 17.79
CA LEU A 143 -8.26 -2.15 17.71
C LEU A 143 -8.60 -1.27 16.50
N THR A 144 -8.85 0.02 16.75
CA THR A 144 -9.03 1.04 15.69
C THR A 144 -7.69 1.66 15.29
N GLN A 145 -7.66 2.28 14.13
CA GLN A 145 -6.50 3.05 13.67
C GLN A 145 -6.20 4.23 14.60
N SER A 146 -7.24 4.93 15.06
CA SER A 146 -7.09 6.06 16.00
C SER A 146 -6.51 5.65 17.36
N MET A 147 -6.88 4.47 17.91
CA MET A 147 -6.26 3.94 19.12
C MET A 147 -4.77 3.72 18.96
N LEU A 148 -4.38 3.11 17.83
CA LEU A 148 -2.98 2.82 17.53
C LEU A 148 -2.17 4.10 17.33
N LYS A 149 -2.71 5.06 16.59
CA LYS A 149 -2.09 6.38 16.40
C LYS A 149 -1.88 7.10 17.72
N ASN A 150 -2.91 7.19 18.56
CA ASN A 150 -2.81 7.80 19.88
C ASN A 150 -1.78 7.09 20.77
N ALA A 151 -1.68 5.76 20.70
CA ALA A 151 -0.69 4.99 21.44
C ALA A 151 0.74 5.29 20.96
N MET A 152 0.94 5.40 19.63
CA MET A 152 2.22 5.83 19.06
C MET A 152 2.62 7.22 19.54
N GLU A 153 1.70 8.18 19.52
CA GLU A 153 1.92 9.55 19.99
C GLU A 153 2.26 9.60 21.49
N LYS A 154 1.57 8.81 22.32
CA LYS A 154 1.83 8.69 23.76
C LYS A 154 3.11 7.93 24.11
N GLY A 155 3.73 7.29 23.14
CA GLY A 155 4.95 6.52 23.36
C GLY A 155 4.73 5.18 24.04
N ASP A 156 3.57 4.55 23.82
CA ASP A 156 3.27 3.22 24.34
C ASP A 156 4.32 2.21 23.88
N SER A 157 4.97 1.55 24.82
CA SER A 157 6.10 0.66 24.55
C SER A 157 5.71 -0.55 23.73
N LEU A 158 4.57 -1.18 24.08
CA LEU A 158 4.08 -2.37 23.39
C LEU A 158 3.76 -2.06 21.92
N VAL A 159 3.03 -0.99 21.68
CA VAL A 159 2.61 -0.59 20.33
C VAL A 159 3.83 -0.16 19.50
N ARG A 160 4.77 0.61 20.08
CA ARG A 160 6.00 1.04 19.39
C ARG A 160 6.91 -0.13 19.03
N GLU A 161 7.10 -1.10 19.92
CA GLU A 161 7.94 -2.26 19.64
C GLU A 161 7.39 -3.09 18.48
N GLU A 162 6.07 -3.33 18.43
CA GLU A 162 5.46 -4.04 17.30
C GLU A 162 5.51 -3.21 16.02
N PHE A 163 5.35 -1.89 16.12
CA PHE A 163 5.47 -0.99 14.98
C PHE A 163 6.90 -0.93 14.42
N ASP A 164 7.91 -0.94 15.29
CA ASP A 164 9.32 -0.99 14.90
C ASP A 164 9.64 -2.27 14.10
N LYS A 165 9.18 -3.42 14.59
CA LYS A 165 9.34 -4.70 13.86
C LYS A 165 8.69 -4.64 12.48
N MET A 166 7.48 -4.10 12.40
CA MET A 166 6.76 -3.93 11.15
C MET A 166 7.54 -3.02 10.18
N CYS A 167 8.09 -1.89 10.66
CA CYS A 167 8.92 -1.00 9.85
C CYS A 167 10.17 -1.71 9.30
N GLU A 168 10.78 -2.61 10.08
CA GLU A 168 11.93 -3.39 9.63
C GLU A 168 11.59 -4.31 8.45
N TYR A 169 10.46 -5.02 8.51
CA TYR A 169 10.02 -5.88 7.42
C TYR A 169 9.58 -5.07 6.19
N LEU A 170 8.85 -3.97 6.39
CA LEU A 170 8.44 -3.10 5.30
C LEU A 170 9.65 -2.51 4.57
N ALA A 171 10.69 -2.12 5.33
CA ALA A 171 11.95 -1.65 4.74
C ALA A 171 12.62 -2.73 3.87
N VAL A 172 12.54 -4.02 4.23
CA VAL A 172 13.04 -5.12 3.38
C VAL A 172 12.28 -5.17 2.06
N GLY A 173 10.95 -5.07 2.09
CA GLY A 173 10.13 -5.03 0.88
C GLY A 173 10.47 -3.83 -0.01
N ILE A 174 10.62 -2.65 0.58
CA ILE A 174 10.99 -1.42 -0.15
C ILE A 174 12.40 -1.55 -0.75
N ILE A 175 13.38 -2.14 -0.04
CA ILE A 175 14.72 -2.40 -0.57
C ILE A 175 14.65 -3.32 -1.80
N ASN A 176 13.79 -4.33 -1.79
CA ASN A 176 13.60 -5.21 -2.94
C ASN A 176 13.05 -4.42 -4.15
N VAL A 177 12.07 -3.54 -3.94
CA VAL A 177 11.54 -2.63 -4.97
C VAL A 177 12.65 -1.71 -5.52
N ILE A 178 13.43 -1.09 -4.63
CA ILE A 178 14.56 -0.21 -5.00
C ILE A 178 15.57 -0.96 -5.88
N ASN A 179 15.96 -2.17 -5.49
CA ASN A 179 16.94 -2.97 -6.22
C ASN A 179 16.43 -3.50 -7.56
N GLN A 180 15.12 -3.69 -7.72
CA GLN A 180 14.52 -4.20 -8.95
C GLN A 180 14.18 -3.09 -9.95
N LEU A 181 13.67 -1.96 -9.45
CA LEU A 181 13.10 -0.90 -10.28
C LEU A 181 13.98 0.35 -10.34
N ASN A 182 14.86 0.54 -9.36
CA ASN A 182 15.69 1.75 -9.21
C ASN A 182 14.87 3.05 -9.37
N PRO A 183 13.78 3.25 -8.60
CA PRO A 183 12.92 4.42 -8.73
C PRO A 183 13.63 5.69 -8.27
N GLU A 184 13.24 6.84 -8.81
CA GLU A 184 13.68 8.16 -8.34
C GLU A 184 13.07 8.50 -6.98
N ILE A 185 11.85 8.00 -6.74
CA ILE A 185 11.11 8.23 -5.49
C ILE A 185 10.29 7.01 -5.07
N VAL A 186 10.27 6.77 -3.77
CA VAL A 186 9.32 5.87 -3.10
C VAL A 186 8.39 6.71 -2.23
N ILE A 187 7.09 6.60 -2.45
CA ILE A 187 6.06 7.26 -1.64
C ILE A 187 5.32 6.19 -0.84
N ILE A 188 5.17 6.40 0.47
CA ILE A 188 4.48 5.47 1.36
C ILE A 188 3.17 6.09 1.82
N GLY A 189 2.06 5.40 1.60
CA GLY A 189 0.73 5.86 1.97
C GLY A 189 -0.09 4.82 2.74
N ASP A 190 -1.35 5.18 3.00
CA ASP A 190 -2.36 4.40 3.69
C ASP A 190 -2.15 4.31 5.21
N SER A 191 -2.91 3.48 5.85
CA SER A 191 -3.19 3.42 7.28
C SER A 191 -1.96 3.34 8.18
N LEU A 192 -0.92 2.60 7.76
CA LEU A 192 0.32 2.49 8.54
C LEU A 192 1.15 3.77 8.48
N ALA A 193 1.14 4.45 7.32
CA ALA A 193 1.76 5.76 7.19
C ALA A 193 1.03 6.82 8.04
N GLU A 194 -0.29 6.76 8.12
CA GLU A 194 -1.09 7.66 8.97
C GLU A 194 -0.90 7.40 10.48
N ILE A 195 -0.69 6.12 10.88
CA ILE A 195 -0.40 5.76 12.27
C ILE A 195 0.99 6.21 12.68
N GLY A 196 1.99 5.96 11.84
CA GLY A 196 3.40 6.15 12.18
C GLY A 196 3.98 7.51 11.81
N GLY A 197 3.46 8.15 10.76
CA GLY A 197 3.94 9.46 10.29
C GLY A 197 5.46 9.53 10.12
N GLU A 198 6.05 10.65 10.54
CA GLU A 198 7.49 10.89 10.48
C GLU A 198 8.32 9.87 11.30
N TYR A 199 7.75 9.28 12.35
CA TYR A 199 8.41 8.21 13.09
C TYR A 199 8.68 6.99 12.19
N MET A 200 7.67 6.56 11.44
CA MET A 200 7.78 5.47 10.47
C MET A 200 8.79 5.80 9.38
N LEU A 201 8.67 6.99 8.77
CA LEU A 201 9.54 7.44 7.70
C LEU A 201 11.01 7.43 8.13
N THR A 202 11.31 7.97 9.30
CA THR A 202 12.67 8.01 9.88
C THR A 202 13.24 6.60 10.07
N LYS A 203 12.43 5.66 10.60
CA LYS A 203 12.85 4.26 10.83
C LYS A 203 13.15 3.56 9.49
N ILE A 204 12.25 3.69 8.53
CA ILE A 204 12.39 3.08 7.20
C ILE A 204 13.60 3.66 6.45
N LYS A 205 13.75 4.98 6.41
CA LYS A 205 14.89 5.65 5.76
C LYS A 205 16.22 5.15 6.32
N ARG A 206 16.35 5.07 7.65
CA ARG A 206 17.56 4.58 8.30
C ARG A 206 17.87 3.14 7.86
N LYS A 207 16.89 2.23 7.89
CA LYS A 207 17.08 0.84 7.50
C LYS A 207 17.45 0.67 6.03
N ILE A 208 16.89 1.48 5.15
CA ILE A 208 17.20 1.48 3.71
C ILE A 208 18.64 2.00 3.51
N GLN A 209 18.99 3.12 4.14
CA GLN A 209 20.34 3.71 4.04
C GLN A 209 21.45 2.74 4.48
N GLU A 210 21.19 1.94 5.53
CA GLU A 210 22.13 0.92 6.03
C GLU A 210 22.37 -0.24 5.03
N ARG A 211 21.49 -0.46 4.05
CA ARG A 211 21.45 -1.68 3.22
C ARG A 211 21.54 -1.46 1.72
N VAL A 212 21.27 -0.25 1.24
CA VAL A 212 21.42 0.07 -0.18
C VAL A 212 22.78 0.68 -0.47
N ARG A 213 23.23 0.60 -1.71
CA ARG A 213 24.50 1.23 -2.13
C ARG A 213 24.41 2.75 -2.04
N PRO A 214 25.47 3.46 -1.62
CA PRO A 214 25.48 4.92 -1.53
C PRO A 214 24.98 5.61 -2.80
N ILE A 215 25.41 5.17 -3.97
CA ILE A 215 24.98 5.74 -5.26
C ILE A 215 23.46 5.66 -5.47
N ILE A 216 22.79 4.65 -4.94
CA ILE A 216 21.33 4.52 -5.00
C ILE A 216 20.72 5.49 -3.98
N TRP A 217 21.23 5.49 -2.74
CA TRP A 217 20.72 6.33 -1.67
C TRP A 217 20.80 7.82 -2.01
N ASP A 218 21.91 8.27 -2.58
CA ASP A 218 22.15 9.68 -2.92
C ASP A 218 21.21 10.20 -4.03
N ASN A 219 20.58 9.30 -4.79
CA ASN A 219 19.66 9.62 -5.89
C ASN A 219 18.21 9.19 -5.63
N LEU A 220 17.91 8.66 -4.43
CA LEU A 220 16.60 8.17 -4.04
C LEU A 220 15.91 9.14 -3.09
N GLN A 221 14.65 9.44 -3.35
CA GLN A 221 13.78 10.13 -2.40
C GLN A 221 12.80 9.14 -1.79
N ILE A 222 12.52 9.28 -0.49
CA ILE A 222 11.52 8.48 0.21
C ILE A 222 10.65 9.46 0.99
N GLU A 223 9.35 9.46 0.71
CA GLU A 223 8.41 10.43 1.26
C GLU A 223 7.12 9.74 1.74
N LEU A 224 6.36 10.39 2.60
CA LEU A 224 4.99 10.01 2.88
C LEU A 224 4.06 10.62 1.82
N ASN A 225 2.89 9.99 1.64
CA ASN A 225 1.85 10.60 0.83
C ASN A 225 1.42 11.95 1.40
N GLU A 226 1.44 12.98 0.56
CA GLU A 226 1.03 14.36 0.91
C GLU A 226 -0.31 14.77 0.31
N ILE A 227 -0.96 13.92 -0.50
CA ILE A 227 -2.30 14.20 -1.05
C ILE A 227 -3.28 14.18 0.13
N PRO A 228 -3.97 15.33 0.42
CA PRO A 228 -4.84 15.45 1.59
C PRO A 228 -6.07 14.54 1.51
N GLU A 229 -6.61 14.35 0.31
CA GLU A 229 -7.72 13.46 0.02
C GLU A 229 -7.21 12.01 -0.04
N ASN A 230 -8.13 11.05 -0.02
CA ASN A 230 -7.77 9.66 -0.23
C ASN A 230 -7.12 9.48 -1.62
N PRO A 231 -5.81 9.14 -1.71
CA PRO A 231 -5.09 9.08 -2.97
C PRO A 231 -5.65 8.01 -3.92
N ILE A 232 -6.26 6.95 -3.39
CA ILE A 232 -6.87 5.89 -4.20
C ILE A 232 -8.10 6.44 -4.94
N LEU A 233 -8.95 7.24 -4.25
CA LEU A 233 -10.10 7.89 -4.87
C LEU A 233 -9.68 8.95 -5.90
N VAL A 234 -8.68 9.76 -5.57
CA VAL A 234 -8.12 10.76 -6.49
C VAL A 234 -7.57 10.07 -7.74
N GLY A 235 -6.80 8.99 -7.56
CA GLY A 235 -6.23 8.24 -8.68
C GLY A 235 -7.29 7.56 -9.55
N ALA A 236 -8.30 6.95 -8.94
CA ALA A 236 -9.41 6.36 -9.69
C ALA A 236 -10.14 7.41 -10.53
N ALA A 237 -10.42 8.59 -9.98
CA ALA A 237 -11.01 9.69 -10.71
C ALA A 237 -10.10 10.21 -11.84
N ALA A 238 -8.79 10.32 -11.59
CA ALA A 238 -7.81 10.75 -12.57
C ALA A 238 -7.67 9.76 -13.74
N ILE A 239 -7.68 8.45 -13.45
CA ILE A 239 -7.66 7.38 -14.47
C ILE A 239 -8.93 7.46 -15.35
N ALA A 240 -10.10 7.65 -14.74
CA ALA A 240 -11.34 7.82 -15.49
C ALA A 240 -11.28 9.08 -16.38
N ALA A 241 -10.79 10.20 -15.85
CA ALA A 241 -10.62 11.42 -16.63
C ALA A 241 -9.64 11.24 -17.79
N GLN A 242 -8.50 10.55 -17.56
CA GLN A 242 -7.53 10.25 -18.62
C GLN A 242 -8.18 9.47 -19.77
N ARG A 243 -9.01 8.45 -19.45
CA ARG A 243 -9.73 7.66 -20.48
C ARG A 243 -10.62 8.53 -21.36
N VAL A 244 -11.32 9.50 -20.76
CA VAL A 244 -12.15 10.46 -21.51
C VAL A 244 -11.31 11.31 -22.47
N PHE A 245 -10.13 11.76 -22.04
CA PHE A 245 -9.24 12.56 -22.89
C PHE A 245 -8.56 11.74 -24.01
N GLU A 246 -8.24 10.47 -23.74
CA GLU A 246 -7.64 9.58 -24.72
C GLU A 246 -8.62 9.14 -25.81
N ASN A 247 -9.90 8.88 -25.45
CA ASN A 247 -10.94 8.36 -26.33
C ASN A 247 -12.25 9.16 -26.22
N PRO A 248 -12.26 10.47 -26.53
CA PRO A 248 -13.44 11.31 -26.32
C PRO A 248 -14.67 10.85 -27.14
N ALA A 249 -14.45 10.18 -28.27
CA ALA A 249 -15.53 9.68 -29.12
C ALA A 249 -16.40 8.58 -28.46
N GLU A 250 -15.89 7.87 -27.47
CA GLU A 250 -16.66 6.86 -26.71
C GLU A 250 -17.69 7.48 -25.77
N PHE A 251 -17.52 8.77 -25.43
CA PHE A 251 -18.33 9.49 -24.44
C PHE A 251 -19.29 10.52 -25.07
N ILE A 252 -19.17 10.79 -26.37
CA ILE A 252 -20.04 11.69 -27.11
C ILE A 252 -21.10 10.84 -27.79
N LYS A 253 -22.34 10.88 -27.28
CA LYS A 253 -23.52 10.28 -27.92
C LYS A 253 -24.17 11.26 -28.86
#